data_334427a85d5425850884499a0d460ad6
#
_entry.id   334427a85d5425850884499a0d460ad6
#
_cell.length_a   1.000
_cell.length_b   1.000
_cell.length_c   1.000
_cell.angle_alpha   90.00
_cell.angle_beta   90.00
_cell.angle_gamma   90.00
#
_symmetry.space_group_name_H-M   'P 1'
#
loop_
_entity.id
_entity.type
_entity.pdbx_description
1 polymer ?
#
loop_
_entity_poly.entity_id
_entity_poly.type
_entity_poly.pdbx_seq_one_letter_code
_entity_poly.pdbx_strand_id
1 'polypeptide(L)'
;MRITLLGAGHIGHTIASLLGHSGDYDVTVVDRSATALAKLAKLPVKTVQAETADPQALLQVLRGQTAVINALPYHLATLAATQAREAGCHYFDLTEDVTATRAIKALADGAPTAFMPQCGLAPGFIGIVAHHLAQSFDTLQEVKMRVGALPAFPTNSLKYNLTWSVDGLINEYCHPCEAIRDGKNIEVLALEGLEHFSLDGTEYEAFNTSGGQIGRAHV
;
A
#
# COMPACT_ATOMS: atom_id res chain seq x y z
N MET A 1 8.53 4.94 -19.75
CA MET A 1 7.41 3.96 -19.61
C MET A 1 6.14 4.75 -19.30
N ARG A 2 4.96 4.39 -19.86
CA ARG A 2 3.70 5.08 -19.61
C ARG A 2 3.04 4.49 -18.36
N ILE A 3 2.76 5.36 -17.37
CA ILE A 3 2.15 4.96 -16.10
C ILE A 3 0.88 5.78 -15.85
N THR A 4 -0.21 5.11 -15.52
CA THR A 4 -1.39 5.76 -14.94
C THR A 4 -1.33 5.63 -13.42
N LEU A 5 -1.38 6.74 -12.71
CA LEU A 5 -1.54 6.80 -11.26
C LEU A 5 -2.99 7.15 -10.94
N LEU A 6 -3.69 6.26 -10.27
CA LEU A 6 -5.06 6.45 -9.81
C LEU A 6 -5.07 7.03 -8.41
N GLY A 7 -5.70 8.19 -8.26
CA GLY A 7 -5.80 8.93 -7.00
C GLY A 7 -4.79 10.07 -6.88
N ALA A 8 -5.28 11.28 -6.61
CA ALA A 8 -4.53 12.51 -6.39
C ALA A 8 -4.60 12.99 -4.92
N GLY A 9 -4.79 12.04 -3.98
CA GLY A 9 -4.72 12.29 -2.54
C GLY A 9 -3.27 12.53 -2.07
N HIS A 10 -3.04 12.49 -0.75
CA HIS A 10 -1.70 12.75 -0.19
C HIS A 10 -0.64 11.79 -0.73
N ILE A 11 -0.92 10.50 -0.71
CA ILE A 11 0.00 9.47 -1.22
C ILE A 11 0.18 9.60 -2.73
N GLY A 12 -0.93 9.75 -3.48
CA GLY A 12 -0.88 9.95 -4.93
C GLY A 12 -0.06 11.18 -5.33
N HIS A 13 -0.17 12.29 -4.59
CA HIS A 13 0.66 13.47 -4.81
C HIS A 13 2.16 13.17 -4.64
N THR A 14 2.52 12.43 -3.59
CA THR A 14 3.92 12.03 -3.34
C THR A 14 4.45 11.13 -4.45
N ILE A 15 3.68 10.11 -4.85
CA ILE A 15 4.06 9.21 -5.95
C ILE A 15 4.19 9.99 -7.26
N ALA A 16 3.23 10.87 -7.58
CA ALA A 16 3.27 11.73 -8.76
C ALA A 16 4.54 12.60 -8.80
N SER A 17 4.90 13.18 -7.66
CA SER A 17 6.10 14.00 -7.52
C SER A 17 7.37 13.19 -7.77
N LEU A 18 7.51 12.04 -7.13
CA LEU A 18 8.69 11.18 -7.27
C LEU A 18 8.86 10.67 -8.70
N LEU A 19 7.82 10.10 -9.29
CA LEU A 19 7.87 9.54 -10.64
C LEU A 19 8.02 10.62 -11.72
N GLY A 20 7.33 11.75 -11.56
CA GLY A 20 7.42 12.85 -12.50
C GLY A 20 8.82 13.46 -12.55
N HIS A 21 9.46 13.66 -11.40
CA HIS A 21 10.81 14.25 -11.36
C HIS A 21 11.94 13.27 -11.74
N SER A 22 11.69 11.95 -11.74
CA SER A 22 12.70 10.98 -12.18
C SER A 22 13.05 11.13 -13.66
N GLY A 23 12.12 11.61 -14.49
CA GLY A 23 12.28 11.70 -15.94
C GLY A 23 12.15 10.37 -16.69
N ASP A 24 12.02 9.25 -16.01
CA ASP A 24 11.98 7.90 -16.61
C ASP A 24 10.58 7.50 -17.07
N TYR A 25 9.55 8.21 -16.59
CA TYR A 25 8.15 7.84 -16.74
C TYR A 25 7.31 8.97 -17.33
N ASP A 26 6.42 8.60 -18.25
CA ASP A 26 5.31 9.46 -18.73
C ASP A 26 4.10 9.18 -17.81
N VAL A 27 3.92 10.03 -16.82
CA VAL A 27 2.92 9.81 -15.74
C VAL A 27 1.64 10.57 -16.05
N THR A 28 0.51 9.85 -16.00
CA THR A 28 -0.83 10.43 -16.05
C THR A 28 -1.54 10.16 -14.74
N VAL A 29 -1.90 11.20 -14.01
CA VAL A 29 -2.64 11.10 -12.75
C VAL A 29 -4.13 11.24 -13.03
N VAL A 30 -4.91 10.29 -12.53
CA VAL A 30 -6.37 10.24 -12.71
C VAL A 30 -7.07 10.36 -11.35
N ASP A 31 -8.01 11.28 -11.24
CA ASP A 31 -8.86 11.46 -10.04
C ASP A 31 -10.22 12.02 -10.45
N ARG A 32 -11.25 11.75 -9.66
CA ARG A 32 -12.57 12.36 -9.85
C ARG A 32 -12.60 13.84 -9.43
N SER A 33 -11.71 14.25 -8.54
CA SER A 33 -11.66 15.60 -7.96
C SER A 33 -10.76 16.53 -8.78
N ALA A 34 -11.36 17.47 -9.51
CA ALA A 34 -10.63 18.55 -10.17
C ALA A 34 -9.75 19.34 -9.19
N THR A 35 -10.23 19.55 -7.95
CA THR A 35 -9.47 20.27 -6.91
C THR A 35 -8.22 19.51 -6.48
N ALA A 36 -8.28 18.18 -6.38
CA ALA A 36 -7.11 17.37 -6.06
C ALA A 36 -6.08 17.42 -7.20
N LEU A 37 -6.56 17.28 -8.45
CA LEU A 37 -5.70 17.37 -9.65
C LEU A 37 -5.03 18.73 -9.79
N ALA A 38 -5.73 19.82 -9.48
CA ALA A 38 -5.18 21.17 -9.54
C ALA A 38 -3.94 21.36 -8.63
N LYS A 39 -3.83 20.62 -7.54
CA LYS A 39 -2.63 20.65 -6.65
C LYS A 39 -1.38 20.11 -7.33
N LEU A 40 -1.55 19.32 -8.40
CA LEU A 40 -0.44 18.73 -9.15
C LEU A 40 0.06 19.63 -10.30
N ALA A 41 -0.52 20.82 -10.51
CA ALA A 41 -0.24 21.68 -11.66
C ALA A 41 1.25 22.09 -11.82
N LYS A 42 2.03 22.01 -10.76
CA LYS A 42 3.48 22.32 -10.78
C LYS A 42 4.37 21.10 -11.00
N LEU A 43 3.79 19.89 -11.00
CA LEU A 43 4.54 18.66 -11.20
C LEU A 43 4.63 18.32 -12.69
N PRO A 44 5.71 17.67 -13.13
CA PRO A 44 5.88 17.26 -14.52
C PRO A 44 5.07 15.98 -14.84
N VAL A 45 3.74 16.05 -14.66
CA VAL A 45 2.79 14.96 -14.89
C VAL A 45 1.57 15.47 -15.66
N LYS A 46 0.91 14.57 -16.39
CA LYS A 46 -0.40 14.83 -16.99
C LYS A 46 -1.51 14.57 -15.99
N THR A 47 -2.63 15.25 -16.11
CA THR A 47 -3.79 15.03 -15.25
C THR A 47 -5.03 14.78 -16.09
N VAL A 48 -5.85 13.82 -15.67
CA VAL A 48 -7.14 13.48 -16.29
C VAL A 48 -8.20 13.39 -15.21
N GLN A 49 -9.28 14.15 -15.36
CA GLN A 49 -10.43 14.01 -14.48
C GLN A 49 -11.33 12.89 -15.01
N ALA A 50 -11.55 11.85 -14.18
CA ALA A 50 -12.46 10.76 -14.50
C ALA A 50 -13.06 10.17 -13.22
N GLU A 51 -14.27 9.56 -13.34
CA GLU A 51 -14.89 8.82 -12.24
C GLU A 51 -14.20 7.46 -12.08
N THR A 52 -13.40 7.35 -11.02
CA THR A 52 -12.58 6.14 -10.78
C THR A 52 -13.37 4.95 -10.24
N ALA A 53 -14.62 5.15 -9.86
CA ALA A 53 -15.57 4.09 -9.49
C ALA A 53 -16.39 3.58 -10.69
N ASP A 54 -16.30 4.23 -11.84
CA ASP A 54 -16.94 3.75 -13.09
C ASP A 54 -15.98 2.85 -13.86
N PRO A 55 -16.33 1.55 -14.05
CA PRO A 55 -15.47 0.60 -14.76
C PRO A 55 -15.12 1.04 -16.20
N GLN A 56 -16.06 1.66 -16.92
CA GLN A 56 -15.84 2.04 -18.30
C GLN A 56 -14.92 3.27 -18.42
N ALA A 57 -15.14 4.27 -17.56
CA ALA A 57 -14.26 5.42 -17.50
C ALA A 57 -12.83 5.01 -17.11
N LEU A 58 -12.71 4.10 -16.14
CA LEU A 58 -11.42 3.58 -15.70
C LEU A 58 -10.71 2.80 -16.81
N LEU A 59 -11.41 1.92 -17.51
CA LEU A 59 -10.85 1.16 -18.63
C LEU A 59 -10.33 2.10 -19.75
N GLN A 60 -11.07 3.16 -20.05
CA GLN A 60 -10.66 4.13 -21.07
C GLN A 60 -9.32 4.80 -20.75
N VAL A 61 -9.10 5.21 -19.49
CA VAL A 61 -7.85 5.87 -19.09
C VAL A 61 -6.67 4.90 -18.96
N LEU A 62 -6.94 3.60 -18.81
CA LEU A 62 -5.91 2.56 -18.73
C LEU A 62 -5.48 2.03 -20.10
N ARG A 63 -6.29 2.15 -21.13
CA ARG A 63 -5.95 1.66 -22.48
C ARG A 63 -4.66 2.27 -23.00
N GLY A 64 -3.75 1.41 -23.48
CA GLY A 64 -2.46 1.81 -24.02
C GLY A 64 -1.43 2.25 -22.99
N GLN A 65 -1.73 2.14 -21.70
CA GLN A 65 -0.75 2.34 -20.64
C GLN A 65 0.10 1.07 -20.44
N THR A 66 1.29 1.20 -19.88
CA THR A 66 2.15 0.06 -19.56
C THR A 66 1.83 -0.47 -18.17
N ALA A 67 1.64 0.44 -17.22
CA ALA A 67 1.37 0.09 -15.84
C ALA A 67 0.36 1.04 -15.20
N VAL A 68 -0.32 0.55 -14.19
CA VAL A 68 -1.17 1.34 -13.30
C VAL A 68 -0.67 1.20 -11.87
N ILE A 69 -0.59 2.33 -11.17
CA ILE A 69 -0.35 2.41 -9.74
C ILE A 69 -1.65 2.91 -9.11
N ASN A 70 -2.25 2.10 -8.24
CA ASN A 70 -3.50 2.42 -7.59
C ASN A 70 -3.26 2.98 -6.19
N ALA A 71 -3.56 4.25 -5.99
CA ALA A 71 -3.55 4.96 -4.70
C ALA A 71 -4.97 5.40 -4.29
N LEU A 72 -6.01 4.74 -4.80
CA LEU A 72 -7.41 4.91 -4.39
C LEU A 72 -7.68 4.19 -3.07
N PRO A 73 -8.82 4.48 -2.41
CA PRO A 73 -9.27 3.72 -1.24
C PRO A 73 -9.37 2.21 -1.54
N TYR A 74 -9.08 1.38 -0.54
CA TYR A 74 -8.95 -0.07 -0.66
C TYR A 74 -10.16 -0.76 -1.32
N HIS A 75 -11.38 -0.26 -1.06
CA HIS A 75 -12.60 -0.84 -1.64
C HIS A 75 -12.71 -0.69 -3.17
N LEU A 76 -11.88 0.15 -3.80
CA LEU A 76 -11.76 0.27 -5.26
C LEU A 76 -10.61 -0.56 -5.84
N ALA A 77 -9.79 -1.19 -5.00
CA ALA A 77 -8.59 -1.88 -5.45
C ALA A 77 -8.89 -3.03 -6.40
N THR A 78 -9.89 -3.88 -6.07
CA THR A 78 -10.31 -5.00 -6.94
C THR A 78 -10.85 -4.52 -8.28
N LEU A 79 -11.62 -3.42 -8.30
CA LEU A 79 -12.11 -2.81 -9.54
C LEU A 79 -10.94 -2.34 -10.40
N ALA A 80 -10.00 -1.59 -9.82
CA ALA A 80 -8.84 -1.08 -10.52
C ALA A 80 -7.97 -2.21 -11.10
N ALA A 81 -7.75 -3.29 -10.33
CA ALA A 81 -7.01 -4.46 -10.79
C ALA A 81 -7.72 -5.19 -11.94
N THR A 82 -9.07 -5.31 -11.88
CA THR A 82 -9.87 -5.93 -12.94
C THR A 82 -9.73 -5.14 -14.24
N GLN A 83 -9.84 -3.82 -14.18
CA GLN A 83 -9.70 -2.97 -15.36
C GLN A 83 -8.25 -2.94 -15.89
N ALA A 84 -7.25 -3.04 -15.01
CA ALA A 84 -5.85 -3.18 -15.41
C ALA A 84 -5.61 -4.48 -16.19
N ARG A 85 -6.19 -5.59 -15.74
CA ARG A 85 -6.13 -6.87 -16.46
C ARG A 85 -6.75 -6.79 -17.84
N GLU A 86 -7.93 -6.18 -17.95
CA GLU A 86 -8.63 -5.99 -19.23
C GLU A 86 -7.85 -5.07 -20.18
N ALA A 87 -7.22 -4.03 -19.66
CA ALA A 87 -6.38 -3.12 -20.44
C ALA A 87 -5.00 -3.69 -20.80
N GLY A 88 -4.60 -4.83 -20.21
CA GLY A 88 -3.27 -5.43 -20.39
C GLY A 88 -2.14 -4.64 -19.70
N CYS A 89 -2.44 -3.97 -18.60
CA CYS A 89 -1.48 -3.22 -17.81
C CYS A 89 -0.87 -4.06 -16.68
N HIS A 90 0.39 -3.79 -16.31
CA HIS A 90 0.91 -4.17 -15.01
C HIS A 90 0.15 -3.41 -13.91
N TYR A 91 -0.12 -4.08 -12.79
CA TYR A 91 -0.87 -3.51 -11.68
C TYR A 91 -0.05 -3.47 -10.39
N PHE A 92 -0.07 -2.32 -9.73
CA PHE A 92 0.55 -2.09 -8.43
C PHE A 92 -0.41 -1.34 -7.53
N ASP A 93 -0.47 -1.68 -6.24
CA ASP A 93 -1.23 -0.91 -5.26
C ASP A 93 -0.56 -0.90 -3.88
N LEU A 94 -1.16 -0.16 -2.98
CA LEU A 94 -0.68 0.04 -1.61
C LEU A 94 -1.63 -0.58 -0.58
N THR A 95 -2.61 -1.41 -1.04
CA THR A 95 -3.68 -1.89 -0.17
C THR A 95 -3.16 -2.80 0.95
N GLU A 96 -3.68 -2.59 2.12
CA GLU A 96 -3.54 -3.45 3.30
C GLU A 96 -4.69 -4.45 3.44
N ASP A 97 -5.78 -4.26 2.71
CA ASP A 97 -6.98 -5.08 2.81
C ASP A 97 -6.74 -6.51 2.33
N VAL A 98 -7.00 -7.48 3.21
CA VAL A 98 -6.75 -8.91 2.95
C VAL A 98 -7.68 -9.44 1.86
N THR A 99 -8.95 -9.00 1.85
CA THR A 99 -9.94 -9.47 0.86
C THR A 99 -9.59 -8.96 -0.53
N ALA A 100 -9.28 -7.68 -0.66
CA ALA A 100 -8.82 -7.10 -1.92
C ALA A 100 -7.53 -7.77 -2.40
N THR A 101 -6.56 -7.97 -1.51
CA THR A 101 -5.30 -8.64 -1.84
C THR A 101 -5.51 -10.06 -2.38
N ARG A 102 -6.38 -10.85 -1.76
CA ARG A 102 -6.73 -12.21 -2.23
C ARG A 102 -7.39 -12.17 -3.61
N ALA A 103 -8.32 -11.25 -3.82
CA ALA A 103 -8.98 -11.06 -5.12
C ALA A 103 -7.98 -10.65 -6.22
N ILE A 104 -7.05 -9.73 -5.92
CA ILE A 104 -6.02 -9.28 -6.86
C ILE A 104 -5.03 -10.41 -7.19
N LYS A 105 -4.62 -11.20 -6.20
CA LYS A 105 -3.79 -12.40 -6.44
C LYS A 105 -4.49 -13.42 -7.35
N ALA A 106 -5.80 -13.62 -7.18
CA ALA A 106 -6.57 -14.48 -8.07
C ALA A 106 -6.67 -13.91 -9.51
N LEU A 107 -6.75 -12.60 -9.67
CA LEU A 107 -6.68 -11.93 -10.98
C LEU A 107 -5.30 -12.07 -11.65
N ALA A 108 -4.24 -12.25 -10.89
CA ALA A 108 -2.89 -12.45 -11.42
C ALA A 108 -2.71 -13.83 -12.09
N ASP A 109 -3.51 -14.82 -11.69
CA ASP A 109 -3.41 -16.16 -12.26
C ASP A 109 -3.71 -16.17 -13.76
N GLY A 110 -2.77 -16.70 -14.54
CA GLY A 110 -2.82 -16.71 -16.00
C GLY A 110 -2.78 -15.32 -16.67
N ALA A 111 -2.51 -14.25 -15.94
CA ALA A 111 -2.35 -12.92 -16.53
C ALA A 111 -0.96 -12.79 -17.21
N PRO A 112 -0.88 -12.12 -18.39
CA PRO A 112 0.40 -11.88 -19.07
C PRO A 112 1.20 -10.74 -18.43
N THR A 113 0.62 -10.03 -17.47
CA THR A 113 1.19 -8.86 -16.80
C THR A 113 1.35 -9.12 -15.31
N ALA A 114 2.26 -8.39 -14.66
CA ALA A 114 2.48 -8.50 -13.22
C ALA A 114 1.36 -7.80 -12.43
N PHE A 115 0.94 -8.44 -11.35
CA PHE A 115 0.03 -7.88 -10.35
C PHE A 115 0.73 -7.92 -8.99
N MET A 116 1.02 -6.76 -8.44
CA MET A 116 1.72 -6.61 -7.17
C MET A 116 0.89 -5.74 -6.22
N PRO A 117 -0.05 -6.32 -5.47
CA PRO A 117 -0.69 -5.62 -4.36
C PRO A 117 0.31 -5.44 -3.21
N GLN A 118 -0.05 -4.61 -2.24
CA GLN A 118 0.73 -4.43 -1.01
C GLN A 118 2.14 -3.84 -1.23
N CYS A 119 2.28 -2.86 -2.13
CA CYS A 119 3.54 -2.15 -2.40
C CYS A 119 3.72 -0.89 -1.52
N GLY A 120 3.19 -0.89 -0.30
CA GLY A 120 3.36 0.20 0.66
C GLY A 120 4.64 0.06 1.49
N LEU A 121 4.71 0.81 2.60
CA LEU A 121 5.76 0.67 3.59
C LEU A 121 5.59 -0.64 4.34
N ALA A 122 4.38 -0.89 4.83
CA ALA A 122 3.92 -2.10 5.48
C ALA A 122 2.39 -2.21 5.31
N PRO A 123 1.92 -3.17 4.49
CA PRO A 123 2.67 -4.21 3.78
C PRO A 123 3.51 -3.66 2.62
N GLY A 124 4.64 -4.34 2.34
CA GLY A 124 5.48 -4.07 1.18
C GLY A 124 6.96 -3.98 1.53
N PHE A 125 7.52 -2.78 1.62
CA PHE A 125 8.95 -2.54 1.82
C PHE A 125 9.54 -3.32 3.00
N ILE A 126 8.86 -3.35 4.15
CA ILE A 126 9.35 -4.05 5.33
C ILE A 126 9.49 -5.56 5.09
N GLY A 127 8.55 -6.18 4.37
CA GLY A 127 8.63 -7.60 4.01
C GLY A 127 9.78 -7.90 3.05
N ILE A 128 10.01 -7.02 2.07
CA ILE A 128 11.13 -7.14 1.11
C ILE A 128 12.47 -7.07 1.84
N VAL A 129 12.63 -6.09 2.75
CA VAL A 129 13.86 -5.92 3.55
C VAL A 129 14.05 -7.10 4.50
N ALA A 130 12.98 -7.54 5.19
CA ALA A 130 13.04 -8.68 6.09
C ALA A 130 13.46 -9.96 5.34
N HIS A 131 12.91 -10.21 4.15
CA HIS A 131 13.32 -11.35 3.31
C HIS A 131 14.79 -11.24 2.90
N HIS A 132 15.24 -10.06 2.45
CA HIS A 132 16.64 -9.85 2.06
C HIS A 132 17.60 -10.10 3.23
N LEU A 133 17.30 -9.57 4.41
CA LEU A 133 18.12 -9.78 5.61
C LEU A 133 18.10 -11.24 6.06
N ALA A 134 16.95 -11.91 5.98
CA ALA A 134 16.81 -13.32 6.35
C ALA A 134 17.74 -14.25 5.56
N GLN A 135 18.03 -13.91 4.30
CA GLN A 135 18.96 -14.69 3.45
C GLN A 135 20.41 -14.69 3.96
N SER A 136 20.75 -13.81 4.89
CA SER A 136 22.09 -13.74 5.49
C SER A 136 22.28 -14.68 6.70
N PHE A 137 21.26 -15.45 7.07
CA PHE A 137 21.26 -16.34 8.23
C PHE A 137 21.06 -17.80 7.79
N ASP A 138 21.85 -18.71 8.35
CA ASP A 138 21.71 -20.15 8.09
C ASP A 138 20.43 -20.73 8.71
N THR A 139 19.99 -20.17 9.84
CA THR A 139 18.79 -20.59 10.56
C THR A 139 18.09 -19.38 11.15
N LEU A 140 16.80 -19.27 10.88
CA LEU A 140 15.94 -18.23 11.47
C LEU A 140 15.19 -18.82 12.68
N GLN A 141 15.32 -18.18 13.83
CA GLN A 141 14.55 -18.50 15.02
C GLN A 141 13.32 -17.62 15.13
N GLU A 142 13.48 -16.33 14.87
CA GLU A 142 12.41 -15.33 14.98
C GLU A 142 12.66 -14.22 13.97
N VAL A 143 11.56 -13.73 13.35
CA VAL A 143 11.54 -12.52 12.53
C VAL A 143 10.43 -11.63 13.06
N LYS A 144 10.80 -10.45 13.58
CA LYS A 144 9.85 -9.42 14.02
C LYS A 144 9.97 -8.21 13.12
N MET A 145 8.89 -7.88 12.45
CA MET A 145 8.80 -6.69 11.61
C MET A 145 7.99 -5.62 12.34
N ARG A 146 8.62 -4.49 12.62
CA ARG A 146 7.97 -3.36 13.29
C ARG A 146 7.98 -2.15 12.38
N VAL A 147 6.87 -1.43 12.35
CA VAL A 147 6.74 -0.17 11.63
C VAL A 147 6.05 0.83 12.54
N GLY A 148 6.48 2.06 12.48
CA GLY A 148 5.86 3.16 13.18
C GLY A 148 6.09 4.47 12.42
N ALA A 149 5.15 5.41 12.58
CA ALA A 149 5.23 6.76 12.06
C ALA A 149 4.67 7.70 13.12
N LEU A 150 5.43 7.88 14.20
CA LEU A 150 5.01 8.63 15.36
C LEU A 150 5.51 10.08 15.29
N PRO A 151 4.70 11.06 15.71
CA PRO A 151 5.17 12.43 15.84
C PRO A 151 6.21 12.52 16.97
N ALA A 152 7.29 13.27 16.74
CA ALA A 152 8.29 13.53 17.78
C ALA A 152 7.68 14.23 19.02
N PHE A 153 6.61 15.00 18.81
CA PHE A 153 5.88 15.72 19.85
C PHE A 153 4.37 15.40 19.72
N PRO A 154 3.89 14.29 20.31
CA PRO A 154 2.48 13.91 20.20
C PRO A 154 1.59 14.91 20.94
N THR A 155 0.52 15.35 20.28
CA THR A 155 -0.44 16.33 20.81
C THR A 155 -1.81 15.75 21.13
N ASN A 156 -2.02 14.46 20.88
CA ASN A 156 -3.27 13.76 21.15
C ASN A 156 -3.06 12.50 22.02
N SER A 157 -4.14 11.96 22.56
CA SER A 157 -4.12 10.79 23.44
C SER A 157 -3.65 9.50 22.74
N LEU A 158 -3.83 9.41 21.43
CA LEU A 158 -3.37 8.26 20.64
C LEU A 158 -1.88 8.32 20.32
N LYS A 159 -1.23 9.47 20.57
CA LYS A 159 0.17 9.74 20.20
C LYS A 159 0.49 9.44 18.73
N TYR A 160 -0.52 9.53 17.86
CA TYR A 160 -0.42 9.20 16.45
C TYR A 160 -0.94 10.35 15.58
N ASN A 161 -0.25 10.66 14.50
CA ASN A 161 -0.68 11.61 13.48
C ASN A 161 -1.11 10.85 12.23
N LEU A 162 -2.38 10.99 11.88
CA LEU A 162 -2.93 10.35 10.69
C LEU A 162 -2.44 11.06 9.42
N THR A 163 -1.60 10.39 8.65
CA THR A 163 -1.03 10.90 7.39
C THR A 163 -1.61 10.23 6.15
N TRP A 164 -2.49 9.26 6.31
CA TRP A 164 -3.08 8.47 5.25
C TRP A 164 -4.58 8.20 5.49
N SER A 165 -5.14 7.11 4.97
CA SER A 165 -6.57 6.81 5.06
C SER A 165 -7.01 6.46 6.48
N VAL A 166 -8.04 7.15 7.01
CA VAL A 166 -8.70 6.80 8.29
C VAL A 166 -9.28 5.40 8.22
N ASP A 167 -10.00 5.11 7.13
CA ASP A 167 -10.67 3.81 6.94
C ASP A 167 -9.63 2.68 6.84
N GLY A 168 -8.48 2.93 6.20
CA GLY A 168 -7.37 1.98 6.14
C GLY A 168 -6.80 1.71 7.53
N LEU A 169 -6.58 2.74 8.35
CA LEU A 169 -6.09 2.58 9.71
C LEU A 169 -7.06 1.75 10.57
N ILE A 170 -8.35 2.05 10.51
CA ILE A 170 -9.38 1.27 11.22
C ILE A 170 -9.37 -0.19 10.75
N ASN A 171 -9.27 -0.39 9.43
CA ASN A 171 -9.20 -1.73 8.85
C ASN A 171 -8.03 -2.55 9.41
N GLU A 172 -6.84 -1.95 9.57
CA GLU A 172 -5.67 -2.62 10.16
C GLU A 172 -5.89 -3.08 11.60
N TYR A 173 -6.71 -2.38 12.38
CA TYR A 173 -6.94 -2.68 13.80
C TYR A 173 -8.14 -3.60 14.06
N CYS A 174 -8.94 -3.89 13.03
CA CYS A 174 -10.17 -4.67 13.16
C CYS A 174 -10.10 -6.07 12.55
N HIS A 175 -9.04 -6.39 11.80
CA HIS A 175 -8.94 -7.67 11.09
C HIS A 175 -7.82 -8.55 11.65
N PRO A 176 -7.97 -9.89 11.58
CA PRO A 176 -6.89 -10.80 11.95
C PRO A 176 -5.63 -10.57 11.15
N CYS A 177 -4.49 -10.81 11.79
CA CYS A 177 -3.16 -10.70 11.22
C CYS A 177 -2.64 -12.08 10.83
N GLU A 178 -2.04 -12.22 9.66
CA GLU A 178 -1.33 -13.44 9.28
C GLU A 178 0.04 -13.47 9.98
N ALA A 179 0.37 -14.60 10.60
CA ALA A 179 1.66 -14.82 11.27
C ALA A 179 2.18 -16.23 10.99
N ILE A 180 3.45 -16.46 11.26
CA ILE A 180 4.05 -17.79 11.21
C ILE A 180 4.48 -18.17 12.62
N ARG A 181 4.00 -19.33 13.10
CA ARG A 181 4.42 -19.92 14.36
C ARG A 181 4.72 -21.40 14.16
N ASP A 182 5.90 -21.85 14.59
CA ASP A 182 6.36 -23.22 14.43
C ASP A 182 6.31 -23.69 12.95
N GLY A 183 6.67 -22.79 12.01
CA GLY A 183 6.67 -23.05 10.58
C GLY A 183 5.27 -23.14 9.93
N LYS A 184 4.19 -22.81 10.65
CA LYS A 184 2.82 -22.85 10.17
C LYS A 184 2.21 -21.46 10.08
N ASN A 185 1.47 -21.19 9.01
CA ASN A 185 0.65 -20.01 8.91
C ASN A 185 -0.50 -20.09 9.92
N ILE A 186 -0.66 -19.04 10.72
CA ILE A 186 -1.74 -18.89 11.69
C ILE A 186 -2.34 -17.48 11.54
N GLU A 187 -3.55 -17.33 12.07
CA GLU A 187 -4.15 -16.01 12.29
C GLU A 187 -4.03 -15.64 13.77
N VAL A 188 -3.65 -14.37 14.03
CA VAL A 188 -3.61 -13.77 15.37
C VAL A 188 -4.48 -12.51 15.35
N LEU A 189 -5.02 -12.14 16.49
CA LEU A 189 -5.88 -10.96 16.56
C LEU A 189 -5.05 -9.67 16.49
N ALA A 190 -5.61 -8.65 15.85
CA ALA A 190 -5.08 -7.30 15.92
C ALA A 190 -5.11 -6.79 17.37
N LEU A 191 -4.21 -5.87 17.69
CA LEU A 191 -4.01 -5.28 19.02
C LEU A 191 -3.54 -6.26 20.11
N GLU A 192 -3.38 -7.54 19.80
CA GLU A 192 -2.76 -8.52 20.70
C GLU A 192 -1.23 -8.55 20.56
N GLY A 193 -0.57 -9.30 21.44
CA GLY A 193 0.87 -9.45 21.42
C GLY A 193 1.63 -8.19 21.81
N LEU A 194 1.06 -7.39 22.73
CA LEU A 194 1.72 -6.20 23.25
C LEU A 194 3.12 -6.54 23.75
N GLU A 195 4.11 -5.84 23.21
CA GLU A 195 5.49 -5.91 23.68
C GLU A 195 6.03 -4.50 23.95
N HIS A 196 7.01 -4.40 24.85
CA HIS A 196 7.76 -3.19 25.12
C HIS A 196 9.19 -3.38 24.68
N PHE A 197 9.75 -2.38 24.01
CA PHE A 197 11.15 -2.41 23.59
C PHE A 197 11.73 -1.01 23.55
N SER A 198 13.05 -0.92 23.67
CA SER A 198 13.79 0.35 23.56
C SER A 198 14.52 0.40 22.23
N LEU A 199 14.45 1.55 21.55
CA LEU A 199 15.20 1.85 20.35
C LEU A 199 15.77 3.26 20.49
N ASP A 200 17.10 3.40 20.35
CA ASP A 200 17.83 4.66 20.47
C ASP A 200 17.48 5.44 21.77
N GLY A 201 17.29 4.71 22.88
CA GLY A 201 16.99 5.30 24.20
C GLY A 201 15.53 5.76 24.35
N THR A 202 14.66 5.47 23.39
CA THR A 202 13.22 5.72 23.47
C THR A 202 12.48 4.40 23.71
N GLU A 203 11.57 4.40 24.68
CA GLU A 203 10.70 3.26 24.96
C GLU A 203 9.49 3.27 24.05
N TYR A 204 9.18 2.10 23.51
CA TYR A 204 8.08 1.88 22.59
C TYR A 204 7.19 0.71 23.02
N GLU A 205 5.93 0.82 22.65
CA GLU A 205 4.97 -0.28 22.68
C GLU A 205 4.69 -0.76 21.27
N ALA A 206 4.57 -2.07 21.08
CA ALA A 206 4.24 -2.65 19.80
C ALA A 206 3.20 -3.76 19.95
N PHE A 207 2.28 -3.87 18.99
CA PHE A 207 1.23 -4.88 18.97
C PHE A 207 0.89 -5.29 17.54
N ASN A 208 0.16 -6.39 17.38
CA ASN A 208 -0.21 -6.89 16.06
C ASN A 208 -1.19 -5.97 15.36
N THR A 209 -0.96 -5.72 14.05
CA THR A 209 -1.93 -5.09 13.16
C THR A 209 -2.03 -5.87 11.86
N SER A 210 -3.22 -5.89 11.21
CA SER A 210 -3.38 -6.51 9.91
C SER A 210 -2.67 -5.67 8.81
N GLY A 211 -2.42 -6.27 7.68
CA GLY A 211 -1.81 -5.59 6.53
C GLY A 211 -0.40 -6.07 6.18
N GLY A 212 0.04 -7.17 6.72
CA GLY A 212 1.29 -7.86 6.35
C GLY A 212 1.20 -9.34 6.64
N GLN A 213 1.98 -10.13 5.94
CA GLN A 213 2.03 -11.59 6.13
C GLN A 213 2.79 -12.04 7.38
N ILE A 214 3.30 -11.12 8.17
CA ILE A 214 4.04 -11.43 9.41
C ILE A 214 3.77 -10.27 10.36
N GLY A 215 3.42 -10.58 11.62
CA GLY A 215 2.96 -9.63 12.62
C GLY A 215 3.62 -8.26 12.55
N ARG A 216 2.83 -7.23 12.36
CA ARG A 216 3.23 -5.84 12.46
C ARG A 216 3.16 -5.37 13.89
N ALA A 217 4.09 -4.54 14.26
CA ALA A 217 4.01 -3.79 15.47
C ALA A 217 3.87 -2.30 15.13
N HIS A 218 2.90 -1.64 15.71
CA HIS A 218 2.84 -0.19 15.83
C HIS A 218 3.44 0.23 17.17
N VAL A 219 4.19 1.29 17.12
CA VAL A 219 4.84 1.87 18.30
C VAL A 219 4.15 3.16 18.68
#